data_4c34114730866b11d5c2d8959c98cde5
#
_entry.id   4c34114730866b11d5c2d8959c98cde5
#
_cell.length_a   1.000
_cell.length_b   1.000
_cell.length_c   1.000
_cell.angle_alpha   90.00
_cell.angle_beta   90.00
_cell.angle_gamma   90.00
#
_symmetry.space_group_name_H-M   'P 1'
#
loop_
_entity.id
_entity.type
_entity.pdbx_description
1 polymer ?
#
loop_
_entity_poly.entity_id
_entity_poly.type
_entity_poly.pdbx_seq_one_letter_code
_entity_poly.pdbx_strand_id
1 'polypeptide(L)'
;MPENPDQHGGGLRHDRALGDLRVTRQASFPWQLDGYRQALARFERVAYQDVEPAETYIPLFETLSWAATIALRLGKGNKPDLLRALEFARNAVHHDWADALRLEPRRYGEGAYGEGEYGGHVWRWAPTDELPNRKPDRDREPFYRTLLEGQAALDTLRLLADALDG
;
A
#
# COMPACT_ATOMS: atom_id res chain seq x y z
N MET A 1 -4.15 -26.97 28.37
CA MET A 1 -4.43 -25.89 27.44
C MET A 1 -3.28 -25.84 26.45
N PRO A 2 -3.47 -26.06 25.16
CA PRO A 2 -2.38 -25.87 24.18
C PRO A 2 -2.22 -24.38 23.88
N GLU A 3 -1.00 -23.90 23.99
CA GLU A 3 -0.60 -22.55 23.57
C GLU A 3 -0.81 -22.38 22.07
N ASN A 4 -1.37 -21.23 21.69
CA ASN A 4 -1.66 -20.87 20.30
C ASN A 4 -0.37 -20.32 19.65
N PRO A 5 0.23 -20.98 18.65
CA PRO A 5 1.51 -20.57 18.06
C PRO A 5 1.42 -19.38 17.08
N ASP A 6 0.25 -18.81 16.83
CA ASP A 6 0.04 -17.84 15.75
C ASP A 6 0.24 -16.36 16.12
N GLN A 7 0.67 -16.03 17.36
CA GLN A 7 0.78 -14.62 17.77
C GLN A 7 2.13 -13.94 17.48
N HIS A 8 3.13 -14.64 16.94
CA HIS A 8 4.47 -14.06 16.74
C HIS A 8 4.87 -13.83 15.27
N GLY A 9 3.98 -14.04 14.31
CA GLY A 9 4.33 -13.96 12.88
C GLY A 9 4.27 -12.56 12.25
N GLY A 10 3.61 -11.58 12.87
CA GLY A 10 3.36 -10.26 12.25
C GLY A 10 4.57 -9.32 12.28
N GLY A 11 5.29 -9.25 13.39
CA GLY A 11 6.39 -8.31 13.58
C GLY A 11 7.59 -8.54 12.65
N LEU A 12 7.97 -9.79 12.43
CA LEU A 12 9.13 -10.14 11.61
C LEU A 12 8.94 -9.85 10.11
N ARG A 13 7.71 -9.91 9.61
CA ARG A 13 7.40 -9.58 8.18
C ARG A 13 7.47 -8.08 7.94
N HIS A 14 6.98 -7.27 8.88
CA HIS A 14 7.04 -5.81 8.82
C HIS A 14 8.46 -5.28 8.89
N ASP A 15 9.28 -5.80 9.82
CA ASP A 15 10.68 -5.37 9.98
C ASP A 15 11.52 -5.68 8.74
N ARG A 16 11.28 -6.80 8.07
CA ARG A 16 12.01 -7.15 6.83
C ARG A 16 11.54 -6.30 5.64
N ALA A 17 10.24 -5.99 5.53
CA ALA A 17 9.70 -5.15 4.47
C ALA A 17 10.20 -3.70 4.55
N LEU A 18 10.52 -3.22 5.75
CA LEU A 18 10.91 -1.84 6.05
C LEU A 18 12.38 -1.69 6.44
N GLY A 19 13.12 -2.79 6.66
CA GLY A 19 14.48 -2.77 7.21
C GLY A 19 15.44 -1.85 6.47
N ASP A 20 15.35 -1.81 5.15
CA ASP A 20 16.20 -0.99 4.30
C ASP A 20 15.76 0.48 4.21
N LEU A 21 14.51 0.81 4.56
CA LEU A 21 14.04 2.21 4.60
C LEU A 21 14.72 3.02 5.71
N ARG A 22 15.05 2.39 6.83
CA ARG A 22 15.77 3.04 7.94
C ARG A 22 17.19 3.48 7.55
N VAL A 23 17.83 2.76 6.66
CA VAL A 23 19.18 3.09 6.14
C VAL A 23 19.13 4.27 5.18
N THR A 24 18.00 4.50 4.53
CA THR A 24 17.82 5.48 3.45
C THR A 24 17.46 6.88 3.95
N ARG A 25 17.31 7.12 5.24
CA ARG A 25 17.07 8.45 5.84
C ARG A 25 18.11 9.50 5.47
N GLN A 26 19.28 9.10 4.98
CA GLN A 26 20.34 10.02 4.54
C GLN A 26 20.12 10.53 3.11
N ALA A 27 19.24 9.94 2.32
CA ALA A 27 18.94 10.43 0.99
C ALA A 27 17.86 11.52 1.09
N SER A 28 18.28 12.77 0.96
CA SER A 28 17.36 13.92 0.97
C SER A 28 16.53 13.97 -0.32
N PHE A 29 15.25 13.57 -0.25
CA PHE A 29 14.26 13.82 -1.30
C PHE A 29 12.98 14.47 -0.75
N PRO A 30 13.12 15.68 -0.20
CA PRO A 30 12.03 16.35 0.52
C PRO A 30 10.79 16.53 -0.35
N TRP A 31 10.95 16.86 -1.63
CA TRP A 31 9.84 17.07 -2.56
C TRP A 31 9.01 15.81 -2.80
N GLN A 32 9.66 14.67 -2.91
CA GLN A 32 8.98 13.39 -3.12
C GLN A 32 8.22 12.96 -1.86
N LEU A 33 8.79 13.19 -0.69
CA LEU A 33 8.13 12.92 0.58
C LEU A 33 6.92 13.82 0.79
N ASP A 34 7.06 15.12 0.54
CA ASP A 34 5.94 16.06 0.65
C ASP A 34 4.84 15.75 -0.35
N GLY A 35 5.19 15.41 -1.59
CA GLY A 35 4.23 14.99 -2.61
C GLY A 35 3.47 13.73 -2.19
N TYR A 36 4.20 12.74 -1.67
CA TYR A 36 3.61 11.50 -1.14
C TYR A 36 2.62 11.78 -0.01
N ARG A 37 3.02 12.55 1.01
CA ARG A 37 2.17 12.89 2.16
C ARG A 37 0.91 13.64 1.75
N GLN A 38 1.03 14.62 0.85
CA GLN A 38 -0.12 15.38 0.35
C GLN A 38 -1.09 14.50 -0.46
N ALA A 39 -0.58 13.60 -1.29
CA ALA A 39 -1.40 12.66 -2.05
C ALA A 39 -2.09 11.66 -1.12
N LEU A 40 -1.35 11.10 -0.15
CA LEU A 40 -1.89 10.21 0.87
C LEU A 40 -3.01 10.87 1.67
N ALA A 41 -2.83 12.11 2.13
CA ALA A 41 -3.85 12.85 2.86
C ALA A 41 -5.13 13.10 2.02
N ARG A 42 -5.01 13.19 0.69
CA ARG A 42 -6.19 13.24 -0.21
C ARG A 42 -6.87 11.89 -0.30
N PHE A 43 -6.11 10.81 -0.41
CA PHE A 43 -6.64 9.45 -0.46
C PHE A 43 -7.33 9.07 0.87
N GLU A 44 -6.77 9.42 2.01
CA GLU A 44 -7.34 9.17 3.34
C GLU A 44 -8.77 9.70 3.48
N ARG A 45 -9.06 10.85 2.88
CA ARG A 45 -10.40 11.46 2.96
C ARG A 45 -11.49 10.64 2.27
N VAL A 46 -11.12 9.79 1.30
CA VAL A 46 -12.07 9.00 0.50
C VAL A 46 -11.95 7.49 0.73
N ALA A 47 -10.88 7.03 1.37
CA ALA A 47 -10.54 5.62 1.48
C ALA A 47 -11.57 4.75 2.20
N TYR A 48 -12.40 5.35 3.05
CA TYR A 48 -13.48 4.67 3.78
C TYR A 48 -14.88 5.15 3.36
N GLN A 49 -14.97 5.88 2.27
CA GLN A 49 -16.24 6.41 1.78
C GLN A 49 -16.71 5.60 0.58
N ASP A 50 -18.02 5.42 0.47
CA ASP A 50 -18.66 4.92 -0.74
C ASP A 50 -18.84 6.10 -1.70
N VAL A 51 -17.78 6.40 -2.45
CA VAL A 51 -17.74 7.50 -3.42
C VAL A 51 -17.55 6.93 -4.82
N GLU A 52 -17.77 7.77 -5.82
CA GLU A 52 -17.51 7.40 -7.21
C GLU A 52 -16.07 6.90 -7.40
N PRO A 53 -15.84 5.84 -8.18
CA PRO A 53 -14.51 5.24 -8.35
C PRO A 53 -13.42 6.23 -8.73
N ALA A 54 -13.74 7.26 -9.53
CA ALA A 54 -12.78 8.28 -9.92
C ALA A 54 -12.27 9.11 -8.74
N GLU A 55 -13.11 9.36 -7.74
CA GLU A 55 -12.72 10.12 -6.53
C GLU A 55 -11.71 9.34 -5.69
N THR A 56 -11.80 8.02 -5.68
CA THR A 56 -10.82 7.13 -5.02
C THR A 56 -9.58 6.93 -5.86
N TYR A 57 -9.76 6.72 -7.17
CA TYR A 57 -8.67 6.38 -8.09
C TYR A 57 -7.63 7.49 -8.24
N ILE A 58 -8.06 8.74 -8.42
CA ILE A 58 -7.14 9.87 -8.66
C ILE A 58 -6.14 10.05 -7.51
N PRO A 59 -6.56 10.22 -6.24
CA PRO A 59 -5.61 10.39 -5.14
C PRO A 59 -4.78 9.12 -4.85
N LEU A 60 -5.33 7.94 -5.09
CA LEU A 60 -4.57 6.70 -5.00
C LEU A 60 -3.44 6.66 -6.04
N PHE A 61 -3.76 6.94 -7.31
CA PHE A 61 -2.77 6.96 -8.38
C PHE A 61 -1.65 7.98 -8.14
N GLU A 62 -2.00 9.17 -7.64
CA GLU A 62 -1.01 10.18 -7.24
C GLU A 62 -0.09 9.65 -6.13
N THR A 63 -0.66 9.03 -5.08
CA THR A 63 0.11 8.46 -3.97
C THR A 63 1.08 7.37 -4.46
N LEU A 64 0.62 6.46 -5.31
CA LEU A 64 1.45 5.42 -5.91
C LEU A 64 2.53 5.98 -6.84
N SER A 65 2.23 7.05 -7.56
CA SER A 65 3.20 7.71 -8.43
C SER A 65 4.34 8.35 -7.65
N TRP A 66 4.04 8.96 -6.49
CA TRP A 66 5.05 9.46 -5.58
C TRP A 66 5.86 8.35 -4.94
N ALA A 67 5.24 7.25 -4.51
CA ALA A 67 5.95 6.06 -4.01
C ALA A 67 6.92 5.51 -5.06
N ALA A 68 6.52 5.41 -6.32
CA ALA A 68 7.39 4.99 -7.42
C ALA A 68 8.55 5.97 -7.65
N THR A 69 8.33 7.27 -7.49
CA THR A 69 9.39 8.28 -7.59
C THR A 69 10.42 8.14 -6.48
N ILE A 70 9.97 7.86 -5.25
CA ILE A 70 10.85 7.53 -4.11
C ILE A 70 11.66 6.26 -4.42
N ALA A 71 11.00 5.21 -4.91
CA ALA A 71 11.64 3.96 -5.29
C ALA A 71 12.74 4.14 -6.37
N LEU A 72 12.52 5.01 -7.35
CA LEU A 72 13.51 5.36 -8.37
C LEU A 72 14.75 6.02 -7.77
N ARG A 73 14.57 6.89 -6.78
CA ARG A 73 15.68 7.57 -6.09
C ARG A 73 16.56 6.62 -5.27
N LEU A 74 15.95 5.60 -4.67
CA LEU A 74 16.68 4.58 -3.90
C LEU A 74 17.53 3.66 -4.78
N GLY A 75 17.19 3.53 -6.06
CA GLY A 75 17.89 2.63 -7.00
C GLY A 75 17.58 1.15 -6.78
N LYS A 76 18.01 0.31 -7.72
CA LYS A 76 17.61 -1.12 -7.75
C LYS A 76 18.11 -1.94 -6.56
N GLY A 77 19.30 -1.64 -6.03
CA GLY A 77 19.92 -2.43 -4.97
C GLY A 77 19.37 -2.17 -3.56
N ASN A 78 18.80 -1.00 -3.33
CA ASN A 78 18.37 -0.53 -2.01
C ASN A 78 16.85 -0.37 -1.89
N LYS A 79 16.09 -0.95 -2.81
CA LYS A 79 14.63 -0.81 -2.84
C LYS A 79 13.97 -1.80 -1.89
N PRO A 80 13.28 -1.33 -0.84
CA PRO A 80 12.51 -2.19 0.06
C PRO A 80 11.43 -2.98 -0.64
N ASP A 81 11.08 -4.12 -0.10
CA ASP A 81 10.07 -5.02 -0.66
C ASP A 81 8.68 -4.35 -0.76
N LEU A 82 8.34 -3.51 0.22
CA LEU A 82 7.10 -2.73 0.17
C LEU A 82 7.05 -1.79 -1.03
N LEU A 83 8.15 -1.11 -1.37
CA LEU A 83 8.20 -0.25 -2.55
C LEU A 83 8.12 -1.04 -3.86
N ARG A 84 8.68 -2.25 -3.92
CA ARG A 84 8.52 -3.15 -5.07
C ARG A 84 7.06 -3.58 -5.24
N ALA A 85 6.40 -3.91 -4.12
CA ALA A 85 4.98 -4.22 -4.12
C ALA A 85 4.12 -3.04 -4.59
N LEU A 86 4.40 -1.83 -4.10
CA LEU A 86 3.69 -0.61 -4.50
C LEU A 86 3.96 -0.19 -5.96
N GLU A 87 5.14 -0.47 -6.51
CA GLU A 87 5.39 -0.30 -7.96
C GLU A 87 4.53 -1.27 -8.80
N PHE A 88 4.34 -2.51 -8.34
CA PHE A 88 3.42 -3.43 -8.99
C PHE A 88 1.98 -2.90 -8.92
N ALA A 89 1.52 -2.50 -7.72
CA ALA A 89 0.20 -1.92 -7.51
C ALA A 89 -0.03 -0.68 -8.40
N ARG A 90 0.96 0.22 -8.51
CA ARG A 90 0.90 1.40 -9.38
C ARG A 90 0.67 1.01 -10.83
N ASN A 91 1.35 -0.03 -11.33
CA ASN A 91 1.18 -0.49 -12.70
C ASN A 91 -0.20 -1.12 -12.90
N ALA A 92 -0.69 -1.91 -11.93
CA ALA A 92 -2.03 -2.47 -11.97
C ALA A 92 -3.10 -1.35 -12.00
N VAL A 93 -3.01 -0.39 -11.09
CA VAL A 93 -3.93 0.77 -11.04
C VAL A 93 -3.87 1.59 -12.32
N HIS A 94 -2.71 1.72 -12.97
CA HIS A 94 -2.57 2.47 -14.22
C HIS A 94 -3.24 1.79 -15.42
N HIS A 95 -3.19 0.46 -15.48
CA HIS A 95 -3.69 -0.29 -16.62
C HIS A 95 -5.10 -0.87 -16.42
N ASP A 96 -5.40 -1.27 -15.19
CA ASP A 96 -6.60 -2.04 -14.84
C ASP A 96 -7.25 -1.46 -13.57
N TRP A 97 -7.35 -0.13 -13.47
CA TRP A 97 -7.77 0.55 -12.24
C TRP A 97 -9.11 0.07 -11.68
N ALA A 98 -10.07 -0.28 -12.54
CA ALA A 98 -11.38 -0.78 -12.13
C ALA A 98 -11.28 -2.12 -11.39
N ASP A 99 -10.25 -2.92 -11.65
CA ASP A 99 -10.05 -4.26 -11.12
C ASP A 99 -8.91 -4.34 -10.11
N ALA A 100 -8.09 -3.28 -10.00
CA ALA A 100 -6.94 -3.25 -9.09
C ALA A 100 -7.33 -3.10 -7.61
N LEU A 101 -8.53 -2.63 -7.34
CA LEU A 101 -9.08 -2.50 -5.99
C LEU A 101 -10.46 -3.13 -5.89
N ARG A 102 -10.79 -3.60 -4.69
CA ARG A 102 -12.11 -4.08 -4.30
C ARG A 102 -12.66 -3.28 -3.15
N LEU A 103 -13.91 -2.87 -3.25
CA LEU A 103 -14.64 -2.29 -2.15
C LEU A 103 -15.28 -3.43 -1.35
N GLU A 104 -14.80 -3.65 -0.14
CA GLU A 104 -15.29 -4.72 0.74
C GLU A 104 -15.80 -4.14 2.07
N PRO A 105 -16.74 -4.82 2.75
CA PRO A 105 -17.11 -4.46 4.09
C PRO A 105 -15.90 -4.48 5.02
N ARG A 106 -15.80 -3.52 5.93
CA ARG A 106 -14.77 -3.49 6.96
C ARG A 106 -14.93 -4.67 7.90
N ARG A 107 -13.82 -5.33 8.21
CA ARG A 107 -13.79 -6.40 9.21
C ARG A 107 -13.78 -5.80 10.63
N TYR A 108 -14.27 -6.55 11.59
CA TYR A 108 -14.23 -6.12 12.98
C TYR A 108 -12.77 -5.85 13.42
N GLY A 109 -12.54 -4.67 14.01
CA GLY A 109 -11.21 -4.28 14.48
C GLY A 109 -10.30 -3.67 13.42
N GLU A 110 -10.75 -3.44 12.20
CA GLU A 110 -9.97 -2.73 11.16
C GLU A 110 -10.14 -1.21 11.27
N GLY A 111 -9.01 -0.50 11.11
CA GLY A 111 -8.91 0.95 11.21
C GLY A 111 -8.79 1.45 12.65
N ALA A 112 -8.40 2.71 12.82
CA ALA A 112 -8.36 3.33 14.14
C ALA A 112 -9.77 3.59 14.68
N TYR A 113 -9.89 3.64 16.01
CA TYR A 113 -11.15 3.92 16.67
C TYR A 113 -11.66 5.32 16.25
N GLY A 114 -12.87 5.36 15.70
CA GLY A 114 -13.47 6.61 15.18
C GLY A 114 -13.21 6.91 13.71
N GLU A 115 -12.43 6.09 13.00
CA GLU A 115 -12.27 6.18 11.55
C GLU A 115 -13.44 5.50 10.81
N GLY A 116 -14.23 6.28 10.09
CA GLY A 116 -15.36 5.83 9.30
C GLY A 116 -16.57 5.35 10.10
N GLU A 117 -17.68 5.13 9.42
CA GLU A 117 -18.92 4.64 10.01
C GLU A 117 -18.80 3.16 10.39
N TYR A 118 -19.48 2.75 11.46
CA TYR A 118 -19.61 1.36 11.84
C TYR A 118 -20.29 0.56 10.71
N GLY A 119 -19.63 -0.49 10.22
CA GLY A 119 -20.09 -1.27 9.06
C GLY A 119 -19.78 -0.64 7.71
N GLY A 120 -18.92 0.38 7.67
CA GLY A 120 -18.45 1.01 6.43
C GLY A 120 -17.62 0.06 5.54
N HIS A 121 -17.20 0.57 4.40
CA HIS A 121 -16.41 -0.15 3.41
C HIS A 121 -14.92 0.23 3.48
N VAL A 122 -14.09 -0.61 2.89
CA VAL A 122 -12.64 -0.38 2.74
C VAL A 122 -12.18 -0.84 1.36
N TRP A 123 -11.34 -0.05 0.73
CA TRP A 123 -10.70 -0.43 -0.51
C TRP A 123 -9.52 -1.36 -0.24
N ARG A 124 -9.54 -2.57 -0.85
CA ARG A 124 -8.48 -3.58 -0.73
C ARG A 124 -7.80 -3.82 -2.06
N TRP A 125 -6.53 -4.16 -1.99
CA TRP A 125 -5.78 -4.62 -3.16
C TRP A 125 -6.38 -5.93 -3.67
N ALA A 126 -6.71 -5.96 -4.96
CA ALA A 126 -7.26 -7.14 -5.61
C ALA A 126 -6.25 -8.30 -5.65
N PRO A 127 -6.69 -9.56 -5.57
CA PRO A 127 -5.85 -10.71 -5.84
C PRO A 127 -5.24 -10.67 -7.24
N THR A 128 -3.99 -11.13 -7.36
CA THR A 128 -3.29 -11.07 -8.65
C THR A 128 -3.91 -11.92 -9.75
N ASP A 129 -4.58 -13.01 -9.41
CA ASP A 129 -5.30 -13.89 -10.34
C ASP A 129 -6.58 -13.27 -10.91
N GLU A 130 -7.04 -12.18 -10.34
CA GLU A 130 -8.21 -11.44 -10.78
C GLU A 130 -7.89 -10.20 -11.63
N LEU A 131 -6.61 -9.83 -11.71
CA LEU A 131 -6.17 -8.73 -12.55
C LEU A 131 -6.17 -9.13 -14.02
N PRO A 132 -6.99 -8.49 -14.89
CA PRO A 132 -7.11 -8.85 -16.30
C PRO A 132 -5.81 -8.51 -17.06
N ASN A 133 -5.57 -9.22 -18.16
CA ASN A 133 -4.55 -8.92 -19.18
C ASN A 133 -3.12 -8.68 -18.64
N ARG A 134 -2.79 -9.21 -17.49
CA ARG A 134 -1.53 -8.96 -16.80
C ARG A 134 -0.38 -9.75 -17.42
N LYS A 135 0.72 -9.05 -17.70
CA LYS A 135 2.00 -9.70 -17.97
C LYS A 135 2.62 -10.14 -16.64
N PRO A 136 3.17 -11.38 -16.54
CA PRO A 136 3.89 -11.81 -15.35
C PRO A 136 5.04 -10.86 -15.01
N ASP A 137 5.09 -10.40 -13.77
CA ASP A 137 6.17 -9.57 -13.26
C ASP A 137 6.92 -10.33 -12.14
N ARG A 138 7.95 -11.09 -12.55
CA ARG A 138 8.71 -11.96 -11.65
C ARG A 138 9.45 -11.18 -10.55
N ASP A 139 9.73 -9.92 -10.78
CA ASP A 139 10.52 -9.08 -9.87
C ASP A 139 9.69 -8.40 -8.79
N ARG A 140 8.42 -8.12 -9.05
CA ARG A 140 7.56 -7.31 -8.16
C ARG A 140 6.32 -8.04 -7.67
N GLU A 141 5.74 -8.90 -8.49
CA GLU A 141 4.52 -9.63 -8.16
C GLU A 141 4.61 -10.48 -6.86
N PRO A 142 5.73 -11.20 -6.57
CA PRO A 142 5.82 -11.94 -5.31
C PRO A 142 5.71 -11.05 -4.07
N PHE A 143 6.23 -9.83 -4.14
CA PHE A 143 6.12 -8.86 -3.05
C PHE A 143 4.71 -8.32 -2.92
N TYR A 144 4.03 -8.04 -4.03
CA TYR A 144 2.63 -7.65 -4.02
C TYR A 144 1.75 -8.72 -3.36
N ARG A 145 1.88 -9.98 -3.78
CA ARG A 145 1.13 -11.10 -3.20
C ARG A 145 1.35 -11.25 -1.70
N THR A 146 2.57 -11.01 -1.24
CA THR A 146 2.92 -11.21 0.18
C THR A 146 2.50 -10.02 1.05
N LEU A 147 2.60 -8.79 0.54
CA LEU A 147 2.49 -7.58 1.35
C LEU A 147 1.20 -6.79 1.11
N LEU A 148 0.61 -6.85 -0.09
CA LEU A 148 -0.53 -6.02 -0.44
C LEU A 148 -1.80 -6.82 -0.70
N GLU A 149 -1.76 -7.93 -1.39
CA GLU A 149 -2.94 -8.69 -1.81
C GLU A 149 -3.93 -8.91 -0.66
N GLY A 150 -5.17 -8.45 -0.82
CA GLY A 150 -6.22 -8.52 0.20
C GLY A 150 -6.08 -7.56 1.39
N GLN A 151 -5.00 -6.79 1.46
CA GLN A 151 -4.81 -5.79 2.51
C GLN A 151 -5.57 -4.50 2.17
N ALA A 152 -5.94 -3.73 3.21
CA ALA A 152 -6.49 -2.40 3.02
C ALA A 152 -5.45 -1.48 2.35
N ALA A 153 -5.85 -0.83 1.27
CA ALA A 153 -4.93 0.01 0.50
C ALA A 153 -4.37 1.17 1.36
N LEU A 154 -5.22 1.81 2.15
CA LEU A 154 -4.79 2.91 3.02
C LEU A 154 -3.76 2.46 4.06
N ASP A 155 -3.97 1.29 4.70
CA ASP A 155 -3.07 0.81 5.76
C ASP A 155 -1.67 0.53 5.21
N THR A 156 -1.58 -0.04 4.00
CA THR A 156 -0.28 -0.30 3.35
C THR A 156 0.44 0.98 2.93
N LEU A 157 -0.30 2.01 2.53
CA LEU A 157 0.28 3.31 2.19
C LEU A 157 0.72 4.09 3.44
N ARG A 158 -0.05 4.03 4.54
CA ARG A 158 0.35 4.58 5.84
C ARG A 158 1.62 3.92 6.37
N LEU A 159 1.75 2.60 6.23
CA LEU A 159 2.94 1.87 6.61
C LEU A 159 4.20 2.43 5.92
N LEU A 160 4.11 2.80 4.64
CA LEU A 160 5.22 3.46 3.94
C LEU A 160 5.47 4.87 4.51
N ALA A 161 4.43 5.66 4.78
CA ALA A 161 4.58 7.00 5.36
C ALA A 161 5.31 6.94 6.71
N ASP A 162 4.85 6.07 7.61
CA ASP A 162 5.45 5.87 8.94
C ASP A 162 6.92 5.47 8.85
N ALA A 163 7.27 4.62 7.88
CA ALA A 163 8.64 4.21 7.65
C ALA A 163 9.55 5.31 7.09
N LEU A 164 8.96 6.25 6.35
CA LEU A 164 9.68 7.41 5.80
C LEU A 164 9.84 8.54 6.82
N ASP A 165 8.98 8.62 7.83
CA ASP A 165 8.98 9.62 8.89
C ASP A 165 9.82 9.21 10.12
N GLY A 166 9.94 7.92 10.34
CA GLY A 166 10.64 7.31 11.49
C GLY A 166 12.13 7.30 11.35
#